data_b4a62b79b7df3e4957628057f761caee
#
_entry.id   b4a62b79b7df3e4957628057f761caee
#
_cell.length_a   1.000
_cell.length_b   1.000
_cell.length_c   1.000
_cell.angle_alpha   90.00
_cell.angle_beta   90.00
_cell.angle_gamma   90.00
#
_symmetry.space_group_name_H-M   'P 1'
#
loop_
_entity.id
_entity.type
_entity.pdbx_description
1 polymer ?
#
loop_
_entity_poly.entity_id
_entity_poly.type
_entity_poly.pdbx_seq_one_letter_code
_entity_poly.pdbx_strand_id
1 'polypeptide(L)'
;YSDYLFPRVYDGIEASLTEKGYGIEVAVTKNRLNDEAIYLEGLLKGNVSGLIIEGSRSAFPNPNIRLYKEIKRRNIPTLFIHNHYENMPFDSVEMSDSRSAYELTRILIENGHRRIGGIFKYDDRQGIERYKGFVQCLSDYGVKFDDDCIRWYSTKDMEEKLSKKGLLRMYRRMKDCTAMMVYNDEVADYYMEFLEERGLHVPEDISLVSFDDAELQDSSTSIQLVTAVHPKYQLGRITAKHLLRMMEDPEWQQKNYSYRFPVKIRDGNSVRK
;
A
#
# COMPACT_ATOMS: atom_id res chain seq x y z
N TYR A 1 7.55 -3.01 -6.80
CA TYR A 1 7.58 -4.43 -6.54
C TYR A 1 8.21 -4.64 -5.17
N SER A 2 7.43 -5.05 -4.21
CA SER A 2 7.89 -5.30 -2.85
C SER A 2 8.28 -6.78 -2.73
N ASP A 3 9.52 -7.04 -2.41
CA ASP A 3 10.06 -8.40 -2.34
C ASP A 3 9.47 -9.23 -1.19
N TYR A 4 8.91 -8.58 -0.16
CA TYR A 4 8.27 -9.26 0.98
C TYR A 4 6.74 -9.39 0.85
N LEU A 5 6.09 -8.52 0.09
CA LEU A 5 4.62 -8.47 0.00
C LEU A 5 4.10 -9.30 -1.18
N PHE A 6 4.64 -9.06 -2.37
CA PHE A 6 4.15 -9.67 -3.60
C PHE A 6 4.22 -11.21 -3.63
N PRO A 7 5.32 -11.88 -3.19
CA PRO A 7 5.39 -13.34 -3.21
C PRO A 7 4.24 -13.99 -2.46
N ARG A 8 3.90 -13.51 -1.28
CA ARG A 8 2.84 -14.06 -0.44
C ARG A 8 1.44 -13.79 -1.01
N VAL A 9 1.25 -12.65 -1.68
CA VAL A 9 0.00 -12.36 -2.41
C VAL A 9 -0.11 -13.30 -3.61
N TYR A 10 0.97 -13.48 -4.37
CA TYR A 10 1.04 -14.40 -5.49
C TYR A 10 0.73 -15.84 -5.07
N ASP A 11 1.32 -16.34 -3.98
CA ASP A 11 1.02 -17.66 -3.41
C ASP A 11 -0.48 -17.87 -3.20
N GLY A 12 -1.17 -16.84 -2.68
CA GLY A 12 -2.61 -16.87 -2.46
C GLY A 12 -3.43 -16.93 -3.76
N ILE A 13 -2.98 -16.19 -4.79
CA ILE A 13 -3.59 -16.20 -6.13
C ILE A 13 -3.36 -17.57 -6.77
N GLU A 14 -2.11 -18.03 -6.82
CA GLU A 14 -1.71 -19.28 -7.44
C GLU A 14 -2.46 -20.48 -6.85
N ALA A 15 -2.51 -20.60 -5.53
CA ALA A 15 -3.19 -21.69 -4.86
C ALA A 15 -4.67 -21.83 -5.27
N SER A 16 -5.33 -20.70 -5.57
CA SER A 16 -6.76 -20.72 -5.95
C SER A 16 -6.98 -20.95 -7.44
N LEU A 17 -6.10 -20.41 -8.31
CA LEU A 17 -6.27 -20.52 -9.77
C LEU A 17 -5.80 -21.88 -10.29
N THR A 18 -4.67 -22.41 -9.80
CA THR A 18 -4.13 -23.69 -10.23
C THR A 18 -5.02 -24.86 -9.80
N GLU A 19 -5.69 -24.78 -8.64
CA GLU A 19 -6.70 -25.78 -8.23
C GLU A 19 -7.83 -25.92 -9.26
N LYS A 20 -8.12 -24.87 -10.03
CA LYS A 20 -9.12 -24.81 -11.09
C LYS A 20 -8.53 -25.04 -12.50
N GLY A 21 -7.25 -25.33 -12.60
CA GLY A 21 -6.57 -25.63 -13.88
C GLY A 21 -6.16 -24.40 -14.69
N TYR A 22 -6.16 -23.21 -14.10
CA TYR A 22 -5.70 -21.98 -14.76
C TYR A 22 -4.19 -21.78 -14.58
N GLY A 23 -3.49 -21.45 -15.66
CA GLY A 23 -2.12 -20.95 -15.60
C GLY A 23 -2.09 -19.44 -15.30
N ILE A 24 -0.97 -18.96 -14.78
CA ILE A 24 -0.78 -17.56 -14.43
C ILE A 24 0.38 -16.98 -15.22
N GLU A 25 0.17 -15.85 -15.86
CA GLU A 25 1.21 -15.02 -16.45
C GLU A 25 1.33 -13.72 -15.65
N VAL A 26 2.55 -13.34 -15.24
CA VAL A 26 2.82 -12.15 -14.46
C VAL A 26 3.52 -11.11 -15.32
N ALA A 27 2.95 -9.91 -15.40
CA ALA A 27 3.54 -8.76 -16.05
C ALA A 27 3.88 -7.68 -15.00
N VAL A 28 5.12 -7.21 -15.01
CA VAL A 28 5.61 -6.22 -14.04
C VAL A 28 5.79 -4.86 -14.70
N THR A 29 4.91 -3.90 -14.37
CA THR A 29 4.90 -2.55 -14.94
C THR A 29 5.89 -1.58 -14.28
N LYS A 30 6.47 -1.93 -13.15
CA LYS A 30 7.34 -1.05 -12.34
C LYS A 30 6.71 0.33 -12.08
N ASN A 31 5.40 0.34 -11.86
CA ASN A 31 4.59 1.55 -11.64
C ASN A 31 4.64 2.54 -12.83
N ARG A 32 4.81 2.04 -14.07
CA ARG A 32 4.92 2.85 -15.30
C ARG A 32 3.70 2.66 -16.19
N LEU A 33 2.99 3.74 -16.48
CA LEU A 33 1.78 3.73 -17.30
C LEU A 33 2.02 3.30 -18.76
N ASN A 34 3.21 3.55 -19.31
CA ASN A 34 3.57 3.08 -20.64
C ASN A 34 3.73 1.55 -20.67
N ASP A 35 4.36 0.98 -19.65
CA ASP A 35 4.55 -0.47 -19.56
C ASP A 35 3.18 -1.15 -19.33
N GLU A 36 2.31 -0.54 -18.50
CA GLU A 36 0.92 -0.98 -18.35
C GLU A 36 0.19 -1.01 -19.69
N ALA A 37 0.31 0.05 -20.52
CA ALA A 37 -0.31 0.10 -21.85
C ALA A 37 0.17 -1.05 -22.74
N ILE A 38 1.50 -1.28 -22.79
CA ILE A 38 2.10 -2.34 -23.60
C ILE A 38 1.53 -3.71 -23.21
N TYR A 39 1.46 -4.01 -21.91
CA TYR A 39 0.90 -5.28 -21.43
C TYR A 39 -0.59 -5.39 -21.72
N LEU A 40 -1.39 -4.36 -21.49
CA LEU A 40 -2.82 -4.37 -21.79
C LEU A 40 -3.08 -4.55 -23.31
N GLU A 41 -2.31 -3.89 -24.18
CA GLU A 41 -2.40 -4.09 -25.63
C GLU A 41 -2.03 -5.52 -26.05
N GLY A 42 -1.02 -6.10 -25.42
CA GLY A 42 -0.63 -7.49 -25.64
C GLY A 42 -1.75 -8.46 -25.24
N LEU A 43 -2.31 -8.27 -24.05
CA LEU A 43 -3.44 -9.07 -23.56
C LEU A 43 -4.67 -9.00 -24.47
N LEU A 44 -4.96 -7.82 -25.01
CA LEU A 44 -6.07 -7.63 -25.93
C LEU A 44 -5.86 -8.28 -27.31
N LYS A 45 -4.62 -8.62 -27.69
CA LYS A 45 -4.31 -9.41 -28.90
C LYS A 45 -4.34 -10.91 -28.63
N GLY A 46 -4.19 -11.30 -27.39
CA GLY A 46 -4.21 -12.70 -26.95
C GLY A 46 -5.61 -13.16 -26.52
N ASN A 47 -5.63 -14.32 -25.89
CA ASN A 47 -6.83 -14.92 -25.32
C ASN A 47 -6.59 -15.19 -23.83
N VAL A 48 -7.02 -14.24 -22.99
CA VAL A 48 -6.91 -14.34 -21.53
C VAL A 48 -8.28 -14.60 -20.93
N SER A 49 -8.34 -15.46 -19.92
CA SER A 49 -9.58 -15.82 -19.23
C SER A 49 -10.01 -14.78 -18.21
N GLY A 50 -9.07 -14.04 -17.65
CA GLY A 50 -9.33 -12.97 -16.68
C GLY A 50 -8.08 -12.20 -16.29
N LEU A 51 -8.25 -11.08 -15.59
CA LEU A 51 -7.18 -10.16 -15.20
C LEU A 51 -7.26 -9.81 -13.72
N ILE A 52 -6.11 -9.86 -13.04
CA ILE A 52 -5.89 -9.23 -11.74
C ILE A 52 -4.90 -8.11 -11.96
N ILE A 53 -5.25 -6.88 -11.60
CA ILE A 53 -4.47 -5.69 -11.91
C ILE A 53 -4.17 -4.90 -10.64
N GLU A 54 -2.89 -4.68 -10.37
CA GLU A 54 -2.47 -3.61 -9.47
C GLU A 54 -2.15 -2.38 -10.34
N GLY A 55 -2.95 -1.31 -10.18
CA GLY A 55 -2.90 -0.16 -11.06
C GLY A 55 -1.62 0.66 -10.91
N SER A 56 -0.95 0.95 -12.03
CA SER A 56 0.25 1.79 -12.05
C SER A 56 -0.10 3.25 -11.78
N ARG A 57 0.66 3.93 -10.89
CA ARG A 57 0.42 5.34 -10.54
C ARG A 57 -1.04 5.64 -10.20
N SER A 58 -1.63 4.77 -9.42
CA SER A 58 -3.08 4.73 -9.16
C SER A 58 -3.64 5.95 -8.43
N ALA A 59 -2.78 6.85 -7.91
CA ALA A 59 -3.18 8.13 -7.36
C ALA A 59 -3.57 9.18 -8.43
N PHE A 60 -3.26 8.93 -9.70
CA PHE A 60 -3.48 9.87 -10.79
C PHE A 60 -4.47 9.34 -11.83
N PRO A 61 -5.11 10.23 -12.62
CA PRO A 61 -5.89 9.81 -13.77
C PRO A 61 -5.06 8.95 -14.72
N ASN A 62 -5.62 7.82 -15.17
CA ASN A 62 -4.92 6.90 -16.05
C ASN A 62 -5.17 7.23 -17.52
N PRO A 63 -4.13 7.51 -18.36
CA PRO A 63 -4.27 7.77 -19.78
C PRO A 63 -4.70 6.54 -20.59
N ASN A 64 -4.55 5.32 -20.02
CA ASN A 64 -4.87 4.05 -20.70
C ASN A 64 -6.37 3.69 -20.63
N ILE A 65 -7.23 4.62 -20.24
CA ILE A 65 -8.68 4.39 -20.06
C ILE A 65 -9.35 3.73 -21.29
N ARG A 66 -8.83 3.97 -22.50
CA ARG A 66 -9.35 3.33 -23.71
C ARG A 66 -9.14 1.82 -23.70
N LEU A 67 -7.99 1.34 -23.22
CA LEU A 67 -7.68 -0.07 -23.12
C LEU A 67 -8.60 -0.75 -22.08
N TYR A 68 -8.82 -0.11 -20.94
CA TYR A 68 -9.76 -0.60 -19.92
C TYR A 68 -11.20 -0.64 -20.42
N LYS A 69 -11.63 0.37 -21.20
CA LYS A 69 -12.95 0.33 -21.86
C LYS A 69 -13.07 -0.83 -22.85
N GLU A 70 -12.01 -1.13 -23.59
CA GLU A 70 -11.98 -2.27 -24.52
C GLU A 70 -12.03 -3.61 -23.78
N ILE A 71 -11.30 -3.76 -22.65
CA ILE A 71 -11.38 -4.92 -21.76
C ILE A 71 -12.82 -5.13 -21.29
N LYS A 72 -13.48 -4.05 -20.83
CA LYS A 72 -14.88 -4.11 -20.40
C LYS A 72 -15.83 -4.48 -21.55
N ARG A 73 -15.64 -3.90 -22.73
CA ARG A 73 -16.44 -4.19 -23.94
C ARG A 73 -16.33 -5.66 -24.36
N ARG A 74 -15.17 -6.28 -24.19
CA ARG A 74 -14.95 -7.72 -24.45
C ARG A 74 -15.43 -8.61 -23.34
N ASN A 75 -15.98 -8.08 -22.28
CA ASN A 75 -16.41 -8.81 -21.07
C ASN A 75 -15.29 -9.68 -20.47
N ILE A 76 -14.04 -9.22 -20.53
CA ILE A 76 -12.93 -9.91 -19.87
C ILE A 76 -13.06 -9.69 -18.35
N PRO A 77 -13.26 -10.76 -17.56
CA PRO A 77 -13.31 -10.66 -16.10
C PRO A 77 -12.06 -9.96 -15.57
N THR A 78 -12.27 -8.86 -14.85
CA THR A 78 -11.16 -8.00 -14.39
C THR A 78 -11.41 -7.52 -12.99
N LEU A 79 -10.40 -7.68 -12.13
CA LEU A 79 -10.45 -7.29 -10.73
C LEU A 79 -9.17 -6.52 -10.37
N PHE A 80 -9.33 -5.40 -9.69
CA PHE A 80 -8.19 -4.68 -9.11
C PHE A 80 -7.79 -5.28 -7.77
N ILE A 81 -6.50 -5.20 -7.44
CA ILE A 81 -5.92 -5.62 -6.18
C ILE A 81 -5.10 -4.48 -5.57
N HIS A 82 -5.15 -4.30 -4.24
CA HIS A 82 -4.51 -3.24 -3.46
C HIS A 82 -5.05 -1.83 -3.71
N ASN A 83 -5.33 -1.49 -4.96
CA ASN A 83 -5.79 -0.18 -5.37
C ASN A 83 -6.70 -0.30 -6.60
N HIS A 84 -7.35 0.80 -6.96
CA HIS A 84 -8.12 0.94 -8.18
C HIS A 84 -7.98 2.36 -8.74
N TYR A 85 -8.32 2.57 -9.99
CA TYR A 85 -8.47 3.92 -10.54
C TYR A 85 -9.86 4.46 -10.28
N GLU A 86 -9.98 5.72 -9.85
CA GLU A 86 -11.26 6.40 -9.81
C GLU A 86 -11.92 6.39 -11.20
N ASN A 87 -13.22 6.28 -11.24
CA ASN A 87 -14.02 6.29 -12.47
C ASN A 87 -13.79 5.10 -13.43
N MET A 88 -13.21 4.00 -12.97
CA MET A 88 -13.19 2.75 -13.73
C MET A 88 -14.22 1.76 -13.18
N PRO A 89 -15.02 1.12 -14.06
CA PRO A 89 -16.13 0.25 -13.64
C PRO A 89 -15.66 -1.18 -13.38
N PHE A 90 -14.67 -1.34 -12.51
CA PHE A 90 -14.15 -2.64 -12.11
C PHE A 90 -14.14 -2.76 -10.60
N ASP A 91 -14.43 -3.95 -10.12
CA ASP A 91 -14.33 -4.28 -8.70
C ASP A 91 -12.89 -4.33 -8.22
N SER A 92 -12.72 -4.20 -6.90
CA SER A 92 -11.39 -4.25 -6.27
C SER A 92 -11.40 -5.03 -4.96
N VAL A 93 -10.25 -5.60 -4.63
CA VAL A 93 -9.95 -6.18 -3.32
C VAL A 93 -8.82 -5.38 -2.69
N GLU A 94 -9.11 -4.69 -1.60
CA GLU A 94 -8.23 -3.66 -1.03
C GLU A 94 -8.11 -3.76 0.48
N MET A 95 -7.14 -3.04 1.01
CA MET A 95 -7.02 -2.73 2.43
C MET A 95 -7.86 -1.50 2.78
N SER A 96 -8.22 -1.38 4.06
CA SER A 96 -8.83 -0.16 4.60
C SER A 96 -7.76 0.85 4.99
N ASP A 97 -6.94 1.31 4.00
CA ASP A 97 -5.74 2.13 4.24
C ASP A 97 -6.01 3.40 5.04
N SER A 98 -7.05 4.16 4.66
CA SER A 98 -7.41 5.40 5.38
C SER A 98 -7.82 5.11 6.84
N ARG A 99 -8.60 4.05 7.08
CA ARG A 99 -9.00 3.67 8.43
C ARG A 99 -7.82 3.13 9.24
N SER A 100 -6.93 2.36 8.62
CA SER A 100 -5.70 1.87 9.26
C SER A 100 -4.79 3.03 9.69
N ALA A 101 -4.60 4.01 8.81
CA ALA A 101 -3.84 5.22 9.13
C ALA A 101 -4.48 6.02 10.27
N TYR A 102 -5.81 6.13 10.27
CA TYR A 102 -6.54 6.77 11.37
C TYR A 102 -6.25 6.09 12.71
N GLU A 103 -6.37 4.75 12.78
CA GLU A 103 -6.14 3.99 14.01
C GLU A 103 -4.68 4.07 14.48
N LEU A 104 -3.71 3.99 13.57
CA LEU A 104 -2.30 4.15 13.91
C LEU A 104 -1.99 5.56 14.44
N THR A 105 -2.57 6.60 13.82
CA THR A 105 -2.43 7.99 14.31
C THR A 105 -3.08 8.16 15.68
N ARG A 106 -4.24 7.55 15.90
CA ARG A 106 -4.93 7.54 17.18
C ARG A 106 -4.05 6.96 18.29
N ILE A 107 -3.40 5.82 18.01
CA ILE A 107 -2.45 5.20 18.95
C ILE A 107 -1.35 6.20 19.37
N LEU A 108 -0.77 6.92 18.41
CA LEU A 108 0.25 7.93 18.72
C LEU A 108 -0.31 9.05 19.61
N ILE A 109 -1.50 9.56 19.29
CA ILE A 109 -2.13 10.64 20.03
C ILE A 109 -2.50 10.20 21.46
N GLU A 110 -3.05 9.01 21.62
CA GLU A 110 -3.42 8.43 22.92
C GLU A 110 -2.21 8.17 23.82
N ASN A 111 -1.03 7.93 23.23
CA ASN A 111 0.25 7.84 23.94
C ASN A 111 0.93 9.22 24.15
N GLY A 112 0.20 10.32 23.97
CA GLY A 112 0.64 11.67 24.35
C GLY A 112 1.35 12.44 23.25
N HIS A 113 1.56 11.90 22.07
CA HIS A 113 2.20 12.62 20.98
C HIS A 113 1.28 13.72 20.41
N ARG A 114 1.86 14.90 20.19
CA ARG A 114 1.15 16.07 19.64
C ARG A 114 1.86 16.68 18.43
N ARG A 115 3.15 16.42 18.27
CA ARG A 115 3.92 16.80 17.08
C ARG A 115 4.29 15.53 16.33
N ILE A 116 3.41 15.15 15.40
CA ILE A 116 3.46 13.89 14.66
C ILE A 116 3.77 14.19 13.20
N GLY A 117 4.81 13.59 12.67
CA GLY A 117 5.17 13.71 11.27
C GLY A 117 4.76 12.50 10.43
N GLY A 118 4.96 12.62 9.11
CA GLY A 118 4.66 11.52 8.20
C GLY A 118 5.55 11.49 6.96
N ILE A 119 5.88 10.28 6.49
CA ILE A 119 6.53 10.03 5.20
C ILE A 119 5.58 9.18 4.36
N PHE A 120 5.05 9.77 3.28
CA PHE A 120 4.03 9.17 2.45
C PHE A 120 4.47 9.03 0.99
N LYS A 121 3.90 8.07 0.30
CA LYS A 121 4.08 7.89 -1.13
C LYS A 121 2.91 8.53 -1.88
N TYR A 122 3.20 9.37 -2.89
CA TYR A 122 2.16 10.16 -3.54
C TYR A 122 1.70 9.61 -4.89
N ASP A 123 2.41 8.65 -5.46
CA ASP A 123 2.11 8.13 -6.79
C ASP A 123 1.30 6.82 -6.79
N ASP A 124 0.85 6.37 -5.62
CA ASP A 124 -0.17 5.33 -5.49
C ASP A 124 -1.34 5.77 -4.58
N ARG A 125 -2.47 5.13 -4.79
CA ARG A 125 -3.70 5.42 -4.06
C ARG A 125 -3.57 5.09 -2.57
N GLN A 126 -2.86 4.00 -2.24
CA GLN A 126 -2.66 3.59 -0.85
C GLN A 126 -1.98 4.69 -0.03
N GLY A 127 -0.93 5.32 -0.57
CA GLY A 127 -0.24 6.41 0.11
C GLY A 127 -1.14 7.63 0.33
N ILE A 128 -1.97 7.97 -0.64
CA ILE A 128 -2.95 9.06 -0.51
C ILE A 128 -4.03 8.73 0.53
N GLU A 129 -4.54 7.50 0.55
CA GLU A 129 -5.54 7.08 1.54
C GLU A 129 -4.93 7.02 2.95
N ARG A 130 -3.69 6.56 3.11
CA ARG A 130 -2.96 6.59 4.39
C ARG A 130 -2.80 8.02 4.90
N TYR A 131 -2.41 8.95 4.03
CA TYR A 131 -2.34 10.37 4.37
C TYR A 131 -3.70 10.96 4.78
N LYS A 132 -4.78 10.64 4.07
CA LYS A 132 -6.15 11.10 4.42
C LYS A 132 -6.54 10.65 5.83
N GLY A 133 -6.32 9.37 6.17
CA GLY A 133 -6.64 8.85 7.51
C GLY A 133 -5.81 9.51 8.61
N PHE A 134 -4.53 9.76 8.34
CA PHE A 134 -3.64 10.49 9.24
C PHE A 134 -4.17 11.90 9.53
N VAL A 135 -4.44 12.69 8.50
CA VAL A 135 -4.94 14.08 8.65
C VAL A 135 -6.31 14.11 9.34
N GLN A 136 -7.20 13.18 8.98
CA GLN A 136 -8.52 13.10 9.60
C GLN A 136 -8.41 12.87 11.12
N CYS A 137 -7.55 11.94 11.54
CA CYS A 137 -7.36 11.66 12.96
C CYS A 137 -6.77 12.87 13.72
N LEU A 138 -5.77 13.54 13.14
CA LEU A 138 -5.23 14.78 13.75
C LEU A 138 -6.34 15.82 13.95
N SER A 139 -7.18 16.00 12.93
CA SER A 139 -8.31 16.94 12.99
C SER A 139 -9.32 16.58 14.07
N ASP A 140 -9.74 15.31 14.12
CA ASP A 140 -10.75 14.83 15.06
C ASP A 140 -10.30 14.95 16.52
N TYR A 141 -9.00 14.79 16.77
CA TYR A 141 -8.39 14.94 18.11
C TYR A 141 -7.88 16.34 18.40
N GLY A 142 -8.08 17.33 17.52
CA GLY A 142 -7.62 18.70 17.68
C GLY A 142 -6.10 18.83 17.75
N VAL A 143 -5.36 17.90 17.17
CA VAL A 143 -3.90 17.96 17.06
C VAL A 143 -3.51 18.84 15.87
N LYS A 144 -2.65 19.83 16.10
CA LYS A 144 -2.24 20.77 15.06
C LYS A 144 -1.50 20.04 13.93
N PHE A 145 -2.04 20.17 12.72
CA PHE A 145 -1.35 19.77 11.51
C PHE A 145 -0.22 20.76 11.16
N ASP A 146 0.91 20.23 10.70
CA ASP A 146 2.08 21.03 10.31
C ASP A 146 2.67 20.46 9.00
N ASP A 147 2.55 21.23 7.91
CA ASP A 147 3.08 20.86 6.58
C ASP A 147 4.57 20.56 6.61
N ASP A 148 5.33 21.23 7.48
CA ASP A 148 6.76 20.99 7.64
C ASP A 148 7.09 19.64 8.27
N CYS A 149 6.11 18.95 8.82
CA CYS A 149 6.24 17.59 9.35
C CYS A 149 5.85 16.49 8.32
N ILE A 150 5.44 16.86 7.10
CA ILE A 150 5.02 15.90 6.08
C ILE A 150 6.04 15.83 4.95
N ARG A 151 6.40 14.62 4.56
CA ARG A 151 7.32 14.34 3.45
C ARG A 151 6.73 13.35 2.47
N TRP A 152 7.10 13.55 1.22
CA TRP A 152 6.57 12.80 0.11
C TRP A 152 7.69 12.22 -0.74
N TYR A 153 7.46 11.03 -1.25
CA TYR A 153 8.27 10.39 -2.27
C TYR A 153 7.39 9.67 -3.30
N SER A 154 7.98 9.26 -4.40
CA SER A 154 7.35 8.46 -5.45
C SER A 154 8.21 7.25 -5.78
N THR A 155 7.67 6.30 -6.54
CA THR A 155 8.43 5.18 -7.07
C THR A 155 9.69 5.65 -7.83
N LYS A 156 9.58 6.79 -8.54
CA LYS A 156 10.70 7.31 -9.36
C LYS A 156 11.86 7.86 -8.53
N ASP A 157 11.56 8.53 -7.41
CA ASP A 157 12.56 9.21 -6.58
C ASP A 157 12.84 8.52 -5.24
N MET A 158 12.29 7.31 -5.06
CA MET A 158 12.41 6.53 -3.83
C MET A 158 13.86 6.34 -3.41
N GLU A 159 14.73 5.84 -4.30
CA GLU A 159 16.14 5.61 -4.00
C GLU A 159 16.86 6.88 -3.54
N GLU A 160 16.60 8.03 -4.19
CA GLU A 160 17.19 9.30 -3.78
C GLU A 160 16.62 9.78 -2.43
N LYS A 161 15.30 9.73 -2.28
CA LYS A 161 14.59 10.27 -1.11
C LYS A 161 14.86 9.46 0.16
N LEU A 162 14.90 8.14 0.04
CA LEU A 162 15.13 7.23 1.17
C LEU A 162 16.63 6.91 1.37
N SER A 163 17.53 7.45 0.54
CA SER A 163 18.96 7.41 0.85
C SER A 163 19.29 8.17 2.13
N LYS A 164 20.41 7.87 2.78
CA LYS A 164 20.88 8.59 3.99
C LYS A 164 20.89 10.11 3.82
N LYS A 165 21.27 10.61 2.63
CA LYS A 165 21.24 12.04 2.31
C LYS A 165 19.82 12.57 2.13
N GLY A 166 18.93 11.80 1.54
CA GLY A 166 17.51 12.14 1.38
C GLY A 166 16.80 12.19 2.73
N LEU A 167 16.98 11.16 3.55
CA LEU A 167 16.42 11.10 4.91
C LEU A 167 16.94 12.23 5.81
N LEU A 168 18.23 12.61 5.67
CA LEU A 168 18.76 13.77 6.41
C LEU A 168 18.07 15.08 6.01
N ARG A 169 17.77 15.27 4.72
CA ARG A 169 17.00 16.45 4.27
C ARG A 169 15.59 16.47 4.83
N MET A 170 14.92 15.30 4.87
CA MET A 170 13.60 15.15 5.47
C MET A 170 13.64 15.42 6.97
N TYR A 171 14.54 14.75 7.69
CA TYR A 171 14.68 14.85 9.14
C TYR A 171 14.90 16.28 9.64
N ARG A 172 15.71 17.08 8.95
CA ARG A 172 15.95 18.48 9.34
C ARG A 172 14.68 19.31 9.48
N ARG A 173 13.63 18.97 8.75
CA ARG A 173 12.31 19.63 8.85
C ARG A 173 11.44 19.00 9.92
N MET A 174 11.63 17.71 10.18
CA MET A 174 10.82 16.91 11.10
C MET A 174 11.49 16.67 12.46
N LYS A 175 12.64 17.31 12.73
CA LYS A 175 13.47 17.06 13.94
C LYS A 175 12.74 17.26 15.26
N ASP A 176 11.69 18.07 15.28
CA ASP A 176 10.90 18.36 16.48
C ASP A 176 9.67 17.41 16.60
N CYS A 177 9.47 16.50 15.64
CA CYS A 177 8.44 15.48 15.75
C CYS A 177 8.84 14.44 16.78
N THR A 178 7.91 14.08 17.65
CA THR A 178 8.11 13.04 18.68
C THR A 178 7.61 11.67 18.24
N ALA A 179 6.86 11.64 17.15
CA ALA A 179 6.38 10.42 16.52
C ALA A 179 6.25 10.58 15.00
N MET A 180 6.36 9.47 14.29
CA MET A 180 6.27 9.42 12.84
C MET A 180 5.36 8.28 12.39
N MET A 181 4.54 8.58 11.37
CA MET A 181 3.90 7.56 10.53
C MET A 181 4.67 7.45 9.22
N VAL A 182 5.11 6.25 8.87
CA VAL A 182 5.78 6.01 7.59
C VAL A 182 4.95 5.12 6.69
N TYR A 183 5.18 5.24 5.39
CA TYR A 183 4.37 4.61 4.37
C TYR A 183 4.23 3.09 4.55
N ASN A 184 5.32 2.39 4.84
CA ASN A 184 5.32 0.95 5.10
C ASN A 184 6.54 0.52 5.93
N ASP A 185 6.62 -0.77 6.27
CA ASP A 185 7.69 -1.30 7.12
C ASP A 185 9.07 -1.21 6.46
N GLU A 186 9.17 -1.26 5.12
CA GLU A 186 10.43 -1.03 4.40
C GLU A 186 10.95 0.40 4.62
N VAL A 187 10.07 1.40 4.54
CA VAL A 187 10.43 2.80 4.85
C VAL A 187 10.75 2.98 6.33
N ALA A 188 10.06 2.23 7.21
CA ALA A 188 10.37 2.23 8.63
C ALA A 188 11.79 1.74 8.89
N ASP A 189 12.22 0.68 8.22
CA ASP A 189 13.53 0.09 8.36
C ASP A 189 14.64 1.07 7.93
N TYR A 190 14.53 1.67 6.75
CA TYR A 190 15.43 2.74 6.31
C TYR A 190 15.48 3.92 7.29
N TYR A 191 14.34 4.29 7.86
CA TYR A 191 14.27 5.42 8.79
C TYR A 191 14.88 5.08 10.15
N MET A 192 14.67 3.87 10.66
CA MET A 192 15.28 3.39 11.91
C MET A 192 16.80 3.29 11.78
N GLU A 193 17.33 2.71 10.71
CA GLU A 193 18.78 2.67 10.44
C GLU A 193 19.37 4.09 10.42
N PHE A 194 18.69 5.02 9.72
CA PHE A 194 19.08 6.41 9.67
C PHE A 194 19.11 7.09 11.05
N LEU A 195 18.16 6.80 11.93
CA LEU A 195 18.10 7.34 13.29
C LEU A 195 19.22 6.77 14.17
N GLU A 196 19.41 5.45 14.14
CA GLU A 196 20.43 4.74 14.93
C GLU A 196 21.85 5.25 14.64
N GLU A 197 22.18 5.52 13.37
CA GLU A 197 23.45 6.14 12.99
C GLU A 197 23.67 7.53 13.61
N ARG A 198 22.64 8.14 14.17
CA ARG A 198 22.69 9.46 14.84
C ARG A 198 22.54 9.39 16.33
N GLY A 199 22.53 8.18 16.87
CA GLY A 199 22.30 7.93 18.31
C GLY A 199 20.89 8.28 18.75
N LEU A 200 19.91 8.23 17.83
CA LEU A 200 18.48 8.38 18.11
C LEU A 200 17.82 7.01 18.08
N HIS A 201 17.00 6.73 19.07
CA HIS A 201 16.41 5.42 19.27
C HIS A 201 14.88 5.43 19.18
N VAL A 202 14.34 4.35 18.64
CA VAL A 202 12.91 4.06 18.62
C VAL A 202 12.66 3.06 19.77
N PRO A 203 11.70 3.31 20.66
CA PRO A 203 10.75 4.43 20.70
C PRO A 203 11.19 5.63 21.57
N GLU A 204 12.38 5.59 22.19
CA GLU A 204 12.81 6.50 23.26
C GLU A 204 12.82 7.97 22.79
N ASP A 205 13.41 8.22 21.62
CA ASP A 205 13.52 9.56 21.04
C ASP A 205 12.36 9.86 20.07
N ILE A 206 11.99 8.87 19.26
CA ILE A 206 10.91 8.99 18.27
C ILE A 206 10.08 7.71 18.24
N SER A 207 8.78 7.83 18.46
CA SER A 207 7.83 6.72 18.24
C SER A 207 7.56 6.53 16.75
N LEU A 208 7.36 5.26 16.32
CA LEU A 208 7.18 4.94 14.91
C LEU A 208 6.00 3.99 14.70
N VAL A 209 5.16 4.29 13.72
CA VAL A 209 4.10 3.40 13.24
C VAL A 209 4.17 3.25 11.72
N SER A 210 3.75 2.09 11.22
CA SER A 210 3.88 1.75 9.80
C SER A 210 2.76 0.83 9.30
N PHE A 211 2.95 0.24 8.12
CA PHE A 211 2.00 -0.66 7.47
C PHE A 211 2.72 -1.88 6.91
N ASP A 212 1.94 -2.91 6.61
CA ASP A 212 2.24 -4.14 5.90
C ASP A 212 2.58 -5.34 6.77
N ASP A 213 2.92 -5.18 8.04
CA ASP A 213 3.31 -6.30 8.91
C ASP A 213 4.34 -7.21 8.22
N ALA A 214 5.44 -6.57 7.76
CA ALA A 214 6.52 -7.28 7.12
C ALA A 214 7.32 -8.08 8.17
N GLU A 215 7.54 -9.37 7.90
CA GLU A 215 8.59 -10.14 8.57
C GLU A 215 9.93 -9.70 7.98
N LEU A 216 10.49 -8.60 8.49
CA LEU A 216 11.80 -8.12 8.08
C LEU A 216 12.85 -9.07 8.65
N GLN A 217 13.37 -9.95 7.80
CA GLN A 217 14.24 -11.07 8.20
C GLN A 217 15.62 -10.64 8.71
N ASP A 218 16.03 -9.40 8.46
CA ASP A 218 17.39 -8.88 8.75
C ASP A 218 17.41 -7.67 9.68
N SER A 219 16.32 -7.35 10.39
CA SER A 219 16.39 -6.25 11.35
C SER A 219 17.32 -6.66 12.52
N SER A 220 18.50 -6.05 12.56
CA SER A 220 19.45 -6.13 13.68
C SER A 220 18.85 -5.54 14.99
N THR A 221 17.67 -4.97 14.90
CA THR A 221 16.98 -4.28 15.98
C THR A 221 15.97 -5.20 16.67
N SER A 222 15.88 -5.13 17.99
CA SER A 222 14.84 -5.77 18.81
C SER A 222 13.48 -5.05 18.71
N ILE A 223 13.36 -4.07 17.82
CA ILE A 223 12.15 -3.25 17.68
C ILE A 223 11.08 -4.01 16.89
N GLN A 224 9.93 -4.17 17.50
CA GLN A 224 8.72 -4.64 16.86
C GLN A 224 7.82 -3.44 16.54
N LEU A 225 7.61 -3.20 15.26
CA LEU A 225 6.79 -2.07 14.81
C LEU A 225 5.32 -2.26 15.21
N VAL A 226 4.70 -1.18 15.67
CA VAL A 226 3.24 -1.04 15.69
C VAL A 226 2.82 -0.78 14.25
N THR A 227 2.17 -1.74 13.62
CA THR A 227 1.92 -1.73 12.17
C THR A 227 0.52 -2.22 11.82
N ALA A 228 -0.04 -1.70 10.73
CA ALA A 228 -1.28 -2.22 10.16
C ALA A 228 -1.01 -3.53 9.42
N VAL A 229 -1.69 -4.60 9.85
CA VAL A 229 -1.51 -5.95 9.30
C VAL A 229 -2.02 -6.02 7.87
N HIS A 230 -1.16 -6.48 6.96
CA HIS A 230 -1.52 -6.80 5.59
C HIS A 230 -1.73 -8.32 5.44
N PRO A 231 -2.96 -8.80 5.21
CA PRO A 231 -3.25 -10.24 5.10
C PRO A 231 -2.86 -10.77 3.70
N LYS A 232 -1.57 -10.72 3.38
CA LYS A 232 -0.97 -10.95 2.05
C LYS A 232 -1.56 -12.16 1.32
N TYR A 233 -1.42 -13.33 1.90
CA TYR A 233 -1.94 -14.58 1.32
C TYR A 233 -3.46 -14.57 1.15
N GLN A 234 -4.19 -14.06 2.17
CA GLN A 234 -5.66 -14.03 2.12
C GLN A 234 -6.17 -13.03 1.09
N LEU A 235 -5.49 -11.91 0.92
CA LEU A 235 -5.81 -10.92 -0.10
C LEU A 235 -5.68 -11.54 -1.49
N GLY A 236 -4.58 -12.20 -1.79
CA GLY A 236 -4.40 -12.92 -3.06
C GLY A 236 -5.47 -14.00 -3.27
N ARG A 237 -5.72 -14.80 -2.24
CA ARG A 237 -6.71 -15.89 -2.29
C ARG A 237 -8.13 -15.37 -2.53
N ILE A 238 -8.55 -14.30 -1.86
CA ILE A 238 -9.88 -13.72 -2.04
C ILE A 238 -10.01 -13.11 -3.43
N THR A 239 -8.98 -12.39 -3.88
CA THR A 239 -8.95 -11.81 -5.24
C THR A 239 -9.13 -12.89 -6.30
N ALA A 240 -8.36 -13.96 -6.23
CA ALA A 240 -8.46 -15.07 -7.19
C ALA A 240 -9.84 -15.77 -7.14
N LYS A 241 -10.41 -15.99 -5.96
CA LYS A 241 -11.75 -16.58 -5.83
C LYS A 241 -12.84 -15.67 -6.41
N HIS A 242 -12.72 -14.35 -6.25
CA HIS A 242 -13.66 -13.42 -6.88
C HIS A 242 -13.51 -13.45 -8.41
N LEU A 243 -12.28 -13.44 -8.92
CA LEU A 243 -12.05 -13.55 -10.37
C LEU A 243 -12.63 -14.85 -10.93
N LEU A 244 -12.40 -15.99 -10.28
CA LEU A 244 -12.99 -17.27 -10.69
C LEU A 244 -14.52 -17.21 -10.78
N ARG A 245 -15.18 -16.61 -9.78
CA ARG A 245 -16.63 -16.42 -9.83
C ARG A 245 -17.09 -15.56 -11.00
N MET A 246 -16.35 -14.47 -11.28
CA MET A 246 -16.62 -13.62 -12.44
C MET A 246 -16.48 -14.36 -13.77
N MET A 247 -15.57 -15.36 -13.84
CA MET A 247 -15.35 -16.20 -15.01
C MET A 247 -16.43 -17.27 -15.16
N GLU A 248 -16.90 -17.83 -14.06
CA GLU A 248 -17.91 -18.92 -14.03
C GLU A 248 -19.35 -18.39 -14.14
N ASP A 249 -19.63 -17.18 -13.66
CA ASP A 249 -20.97 -16.58 -13.59
C ASP A 249 -20.99 -15.17 -14.20
N PRO A 250 -21.53 -15.01 -15.43
CA PRO A 250 -21.67 -13.70 -16.07
C PRO A 250 -22.52 -12.70 -15.27
N GLU A 251 -23.50 -13.16 -14.48
CA GLU A 251 -24.30 -12.26 -13.64
C GLU A 251 -23.47 -11.69 -12.49
N TRP A 252 -22.47 -12.44 -12.03
CA TRP A 252 -21.54 -11.98 -11.00
C TRP A 252 -20.73 -10.76 -11.44
N GLN A 253 -20.36 -10.67 -12.72
CA GLN A 253 -19.64 -9.52 -13.28
C GLN A 253 -20.44 -8.21 -13.26
N GLN A 254 -21.79 -8.29 -13.13
CA GLN A 254 -22.67 -7.13 -13.11
C GLN A 254 -22.93 -6.60 -11.69
N LYS A 255 -22.58 -7.38 -10.67
CA LYS A 255 -22.73 -7.01 -9.27
C LYS A 255 -21.46 -6.30 -8.81
N ASN A 256 -21.59 -5.23 -8.01
CA ASN A 256 -20.43 -4.55 -7.40
C ASN A 256 -20.03 -5.33 -6.13
N TYR A 257 -18.92 -6.04 -6.20
CA TYR A 257 -18.39 -6.88 -5.14
C TYR A 257 -17.02 -6.42 -4.65
N SER A 258 -16.72 -5.14 -4.75
CA SER A 258 -15.49 -4.61 -4.15
C SER A 258 -15.43 -4.99 -2.66
N TYR A 259 -14.30 -5.53 -2.25
CA TYR A 259 -14.08 -6.00 -0.89
C TYR A 259 -12.93 -5.24 -0.24
N ARG A 260 -13.15 -4.78 0.98
CA ARG A 260 -12.10 -4.17 1.80
C ARG A 260 -11.86 -4.98 3.06
N PHE A 261 -10.61 -5.33 3.28
CA PHE A 261 -10.20 -5.99 4.51
C PHE A 261 -10.41 -5.06 5.72
N PRO A 262 -10.94 -5.60 6.83
CA PRO A 262 -11.07 -4.83 8.06
C PRO A 262 -9.68 -4.46 8.60
N VAL A 263 -9.63 -3.36 9.36
CA VAL A 263 -8.40 -2.93 10.03
C VAL A 263 -8.00 -3.94 11.10
N LYS A 264 -6.73 -4.31 11.08
CA LYS A 264 -6.07 -5.05 12.15
C LYS A 264 -4.71 -4.41 12.39
N ILE A 265 -4.46 -4.01 13.63
CA ILE A 265 -3.17 -3.48 14.06
C ILE A 265 -2.44 -4.57 14.83
N ARG A 266 -1.17 -4.78 14.53
CA ARG A 266 -0.25 -5.56 15.35
C ARG A 266 0.41 -4.63 16.36
N ASP A 267 0.32 -5.00 17.62
CA ASP A 267 1.07 -4.33 18.68
C ASP A 267 2.57 -4.55 18.54
N GLY A 268 3.32 -3.63 19.10
CA GLY A 268 4.77 -3.66 19.10
C GLY A 268 5.34 -2.80 20.24
N ASN A 269 6.64 -2.58 20.18
CA ASN A 269 7.35 -1.73 21.14
C ASN A 269 7.90 -0.43 20.50
N SER A 270 7.51 -0.11 19.26
CA SER A 270 7.98 1.07 18.53
C SER A 270 7.27 2.38 18.93
N VAL A 271 6.32 2.33 19.86
CA VAL A 271 5.61 3.50 20.39
C VAL A 271 5.86 3.60 21.90
N ARG A 272 6.39 4.75 22.32
CA ARG A 272 6.59 5.06 23.75
C ARG A 272 5.22 5.25 24.41
N LYS A 273 5.03 4.55 25.51
CA LYS A 273 3.84 4.67 26.39
C LYS A 273 4.02 5.79 27.42
#